data_d0da04c2a0ab37c1898666fb44a7cf98
#
_entry.id   d0da04c2a0ab37c1898666fb44a7cf98
#
_cell.length_a   1.000
_cell.length_b   1.000
_cell.length_c   1.000
_cell.angle_alpha   90.00
_cell.angle_beta   90.00
_cell.angle_gamma   90.00
#
_symmetry.space_group_name_H-M   'P 1'
#
loop_
_entity.id
_entity.type
_entity.pdbx_description
1 polymer ?
#
loop_
_entity_poly.entity_id
_entity_poly.type
_entity_poly.pdbx_seq_one_letter_code
_entity_poly.pdbx_strand_id
1 'polypeptide(L)' 'MPYINVQITDENVTNEQKKAIIKGCTQLMVDVLDKNPATTFVVIDEVSTDNWGIGFEQVTELRKLAKT' A
#
# COMPACT_ATOMS: atom_id res chain seq x y z
N MET A 1 18.07 -3.44 -9.08
CA MET A 1 17.15 -4.09 -8.11
C MET A 1 16.15 -3.07 -7.61
N PRO A 2 14.97 -3.01 -8.19
CA PRO A 2 13.97 -2.06 -7.71
C PRO A 2 13.35 -2.52 -6.38
N TYR A 3 13.01 -1.54 -5.56
CA TYR A 3 12.29 -1.74 -4.31
C TYR A 3 11.11 -0.78 -4.27
N ILE A 4 9.93 -1.33 -4.02
CA ILE A 4 8.70 -0.55 -3.96
C ILE A 4 8.07 -0.77 -2.58
N ASN A 5 7.80 0.32 -1.88
CA ASN A 5 7.07 0.26 -0.61
C ASN A 5 5.70 0.87 -0.82
N VAL A 6 4.66 0.09 -0.52
CA VAL A 6 3.27 0.54 -0.59
C VAL A 6 2.78 0.67 0.85
N GLN A 7 2.59 1.89 1.31
CA GLN A 7 2.02 2.12 2.64
C GLN A 7 0.54 2.44 2.49
N ILE A 8 -0.28 1.68 3.18
CA ILE A 8 -1.73 1.86 3.15
C ILE A 8 -2.27 1.84 4.57
N THR A 9 -3.41 2.47 4.75
CA THR A 9 -4.12 2.36 6.02
C THR A 9 -4.65 0.94 6.19
N ASP A 10 -4.62 0.46 7.45
CA ASP A 10 -5.09 -0.89 7.77
C ASP A 10 -6.62 -0.90 7.84
N GLU A 11 -7.25 -1.21 6.71
CA GLU A 11 -8.69 -1.18 6.53
C GLU A 11 -9.21 -2.45 5.87
N ASN A 12 -8.81 -3.60 6.39
CA ASN A 12 -9.30 -4.92 5.97
C ASN A 12 -8.94 -5.28 4.52
N VAL A 13 -7.73 -4.92 4.11
CA VAL A 13 -7.22 -5.32 2.79
C VAL A 13 -6.99 -6.83 2.79
N THR A 14 -7.56 -7.53 1.82
CA THR A 14 -7.47 -8.98 1.75
C THR A 14 -6.12 -9.45 1.25
N ASN A 15 -5.80 -10.71 1.54
CA ASN A 15 -4.58 -11.33 1.03
C ASN A 15 -4.56 -11.36 -0.50
N GLU A 16 -5.72 -11.59 -1.11
CA GLU A 16 -5.84 -11.59 -2.58
C GLU A 16 -5.55 -10.22 -3.17
N GLN A 17 -6.01 -9.16 -2.50
CA GLN A 17 -5.71 -7.79 -2.93
C GLN A 17 -4.22 -7.49 -2.80
N LYS A 18 -3.58 -7.94 -1.74
CA LYS A 18 -2.13 -7.78 -1.55
C LYS A 18 -1.34 -8.48 -2.64
N LYS A 19 -1.75 -9.70 -3.00
CA LYS A 19 -1.12 -10.43 -4.11
C LYS A 19 -1.22 -9.66 -5.41
N ALA A 20 -2.38 -9.08 -5.69
CA ALA A 20 -2.62 -8.29 -6.89
C ALA A 20 -1.73 -7.03 -6.92
N ILE A 21 -1.59 -6.37 -5.77
CA ILE A 21 -0.73 -5.18 -5.65
C ILE A 21 0.73 -5.53 -5.95
N ILE A 22 1.22 -6.61 -5.35
CA ILE A 22 2.60 -7.06 -5.55
C ILE A 22 2.84 -7.38 -7.01
N LYS A 23 1.92 -8.11 -7.63
CA LYS A 23 2.02 -8.50 -9.04
C LYS A 23 2.00 -7.27 -9.94
N GLY A 24 1.08 -6.34 -9.69
CA GLY A 24 0.93 -5.13 -10.49
C GLY A 24 2.14 -4.21 -10.40
N CYS A 25 2.67 -4.01 -9.20
CA CYS A 25 3.87 -3.19 -9.00
C CYS A 25 5.08 -3.79 -9.70
N THR A 26 5.24 -5.11 -9.59
CA THR A 26 6.33 -5.82 -10.26
C THR A 26 6.19 -5.70 -11.77
N GLN A 27 4.98 -5.89 -12.29
CA GLN A 27 4.73 -5.79 -13.73
C GLN A 27 5.04 -4.40 -14.27
N LEU A 28 4.72 -3.37 -13.49
CA LEU A 28 5.03 -2.00 -13.87
C LEU A 28 6.54 -1.79 -14.06
N MET A 29 7.34 -2.34 -13.17
CA MET A 29 8.80 -2.23 -13.28
C MET A 29 9.33 -2.97 -14.50
N VAL A 30 8.73 -4.11 -14.84
CA VAL A 30 9.08 -4.86 -16.04
C VAL A 30 8.72 -4.05 -17.30
N ASP A 31 7.51 -3.51 -17.34
CA ASP A 31 6.99 -2.84 -18.53
C ASP A 31 7.71 -1.52 -18.82
N VAL A 32 8.01 -0.75 -17.78
CA VAL A 32 8.56 0.60 -17.94
C VAL A 32 10.08 0.59 -17.97
N LEU A 33 10.71 -0.21 -17.12
CA LEU A 33 12.16 -0.19 -16.90
C LEU A 33 12.88 -1.46 -17.34
N ASP A 34 12.15 -2.43 -17.86
CA ASP A 34 12.72 -3.72 -18.26
C ASP A 34 13.48 -4.40 -17.12
N LYS A 35 12.95 -4.31 -15.90
CA LYS A 35 13.59 -4.92 -14.75
C LYS A 35 13.25 -6.39 -14.63
N ASN A 36 14.16 -7.15 -14.03
CA ASN A 36 13.96 -8.57 -13.79
C ASN A 36 12.96 -8.74 -12.65
N PRO A 37 11.80 -9.41 -12.87
CA PRO A 37 10.84 -9.61 -11.80
C PRO A 37 11.39 -10.44 -10.64
N ALA A 38 12.36 -11.32 -10.89
CA ALA A 38 12.94 -12.14 -9.83
C ALA A 38 13.77 -11.33 -8.81
N THR A 39 14.15 -10.11 -9.17
CA THR A 39 14.93 -9.23 -8.29
C THR A 39 14.21 -7.92 -7.99
N THR A 40 12.91 -7.88 -8.20
CA THR A 40 12.06 -6.74 -7.88
C THR A 40 11.36 -7.01 -6.55
N PHE A 41 11.50 -6.08 -5.61
CA PHE A 41 10.96 -6.22 -4.25
C PHE A 41 9.77 -5.29 -4.07
N VAL A 42 8.68 -5.83 -3.54
CA VAL A 42 7.50 -5.03 -3.18
C VAL A 42 7.15 -5.36 -1.73
N VAL A 43 7.06 -4.34 -0.90
CA VAL A 43 6.67 -4.48 0.50
C VAL A 43 5.41 -3.67 0.73
N ILE A 44 4.42 -4.27 1.38
CA ILE A 44 3.18 -3.60 1.75
C ILE A 44 3.19 -3.41 3.26
N ASP A 45 3.11 -2.14 3.69
CA ASP A 45 2.98 -1.78 5.09
C ASP A 45 1.55 -1.36 5.36
N GLU A 46 0.88 -2.08 6.25
CA GLU A 46 -0.44 -1.68 6.73
C GLU A 46 -0.27 -0.87 8.00
N VAL A 47 -0.70 0.38 7.97
CA VAL A 47 -0.54 1.31 9.06
C VAL A 47 -1.89 1.54 9.73
N SER A 48 -1.94 1.38 11.06
CA SER A 48 -3.16 1.67 11.82
C SER A 48 -3.66 3.08 11.50
N THR A 49 -4.97 3.24 11.36
CA THR A 49 -5.57 4.55 11.16
C THR A 49 -5.30 5.51 12.31
N ASP A 50 -4.97 4.99 13.49
CA ASP A 50 -4.54 5.80 14.62
C ASP A 50 -3.16 6.42 14.38
N ASN A 51 -2.36 5.80 13.52
CA ASN A 51 -1.00 6.24 13.22
C ASN A 51 -0.90 7.02 11.91
N TRP A 52 -2.02 7.31 11.29
CA TRP A 52 -2.07 8.05 10.02
C TRP A 52 -2.76 9.39 10.24
N GLY A 53 -2.03 10.45 10.04
CA GLY A 53 -2.56 11.81 10.25
C GLY A 53 -2.80 12.53 8.93
N ILE A 54 -3.88 13.29 8.89
CA ILE A 54 -4.17 14.22 7.80
C ILE A 54 -4.53 15.56 8.46
N GLY A 55 -3.76 16.59 8.15
CA GLY A 55 -3.93 17.86 8.83
C GLY A 55 -3.64 17.71 10.32
N PHE A 56 -4.60 18.04 11.15
CA PHE A 56 -4.46 17.98 12.61
C PHE A 56 -5.05 16.72 13.23
N GLU A 57 -5.64 15.83 12.43
CA GLU A 57 -6.40 14.72 12.95
C GLU A 57 -5.88 13.36 12.51
N GLN A 58 -6.15 12.34 13.32
CA GLN A 58 -5.94 10.94 12.96
C GLN A 58 -7.03 10.50 11.98
N VAL A 59 -6.67 9.61 11.04
CA VAL A 59 -7.64 9.04 10.10
C VAL A 59 -8.77 8.33 10.86
N THR A 60 -8.47 7.71 11.99
CA THR A 60 -9.49 7.08 12.84
C THR A 60 -10.61 8.05 13.16
N GLU A 61 -10.27 9.27 13.58
CA GLU A 61 -11.26 10.28 13.94
C GLU A 61 -12.01 10.79 12.70
N LEU A 62 -11.31 10.96 11.59
CA LEU A 62 -11.93 11.40 10.33
C LEU A 62 -12.93 10.38 9.83
N ARG A 63 -12.64 9.08 9.96
CA ARG A 63 -13.57 8.02 9.57
C ARG A 63 -14.82 8.01 10.43
N LYS A 64 -14.69 8.28 11.72
CA LYS A 64 -15.85 8.41 12.62
C LYS A 64 -16.79 9.53 12.19
N LEU A 65 -16.21 10.68 11.83
CA LEU A 65 -17.00 11.82 11.36
C LEU A 65 -17.69 11.51 10.04
N ALA A 66 -17.04 10.79 9.14
CA ALA A 66 -17.60 10.44 7.84
C ALA A 66 -18.77 9.47 7.92
N LYS A 67 -18.94 8.77 9.05
CA LYS A 67 -20.01 7.78 9.24
C LYS A 67 -21.29 8.39 9.82
N THR A 68 -21.27 9.63 10.20
CA THR A 68 -22.45 10.30 10.79
C THR A 68 -23.25 11.12 9.77
#